data_c5b5cef11f56bc33360a37c8844a56b1
#
_entry.id   c5b5cef11f56bc33360a37c8844a56b1
#
_cell.length_a   1.000
_cell.length_b   1.000
_cell.length_c   1.000
_cell.angle_alpha   90.00
_cell.angle_beta   90.00
_cell.angle_gamma   90.00
#
_symmetry.space_group_name_H-M   'P 1'
#
loop_
_entity.id
_entity.type
_entity.pdbx_description
1 polymer ?
#
loop_
_entity_poly.entity_id
_entity_poly.type
_entity_poly.pdbx_seq_one_letter_code
_entity_poly.pdbx_strand_id
1 'polypeptide(L)'
;WESLTLLMSNFVEPLLQQGFRVVAFDAPGHGHSDTQATDVVDFSRALAHVIRHVGEAYGIVAHSCGGAATTLMLENNPDITPTNVVLVAPMPSLQKHVEVFQELAALPGHVFARFIEGLERRLGMSILEVDAASAAQHVKAKGLIIHDLDDSLIPHSAGYWIAKNWQDSSFVTTTGLGHLNI
;
A
#
# COMPACT_ATOMS: atom_id res chain seq x y z
N TRP A 1 0.99 -3.33 12.29
CA TRP A 1 0.78 -4.07 11.03
C TRP A 1 0.01 -5.39 11.21
N GLU A 2 -0.91 -5.42 12.14
CA GLU A 2 -1.71 -6.61 12.47
C GLU A 2 -3.01 -6.68 11.68
N SER A 3 -3.11 -5.98 10.55
CA SER A 3 -4.33 -5.94 9.77
C SER A 3 -4.55 -7.24 9.01
N LEU A 4 -5.57 -7.93 9.43
CA LEU A 4 -6.15 -9.07 8.73
C LEU A 4 -6.94 -8.58 7.50
N THR A 5 -7.12 -9.45 6.53
CA THR A 5 -8.10 -9.29 5.42
C THR A 5 -9.47 -8.78 5.91
N LEU A 6 -9.81 -9.03 7.17
CA LEU A 6 -11.04 -8.56 7.82
C LEU A 6 -11.22 -7.03 7.82
N LEU A 7 -10.15 -6.24 7.84
CA LEU A 7 -10.27 -4.77 7.74
C LEU A 7 -10.83 -4.32 6.38
N MET A 8 -10.65 -5.13 5.36
CA MET A 8 -11.17 -4.87 4.02
C MET A 8 -12.56 -5.49 3.79
N SER A 9 -13.16 -6.14 4.81
CA SER A 9 -14.43 -6.86 4.67
C SER A 9 -15.60 -5.97 4.26
N ASN A 10 -15.58 -4.68 4.66
CA ASN A 10 -16.61 -3.71 4.29
C ASN A 10 -16.71 -3.48 2.78
N PHE A 11 -15.67 -3.75 2.02
CA PHE A 11 -15.68 -3.64 0.55
C PHE A 11 -16.21 -4.90 -0.13
N VAL A 12 -16.20 -6.06 0.56
CA VAL A 12 -16.51 -7.36 -0.06
C VAL A 12 -17.95 -7.43 -0.50
N GLU A 13 -18.90 -7.25 0.42
CA GLU A 13 -20.32 -7.40 0.13
C GLU A 13 -20.82 -6.42 -0.95
N PRO A 14 -20.51 -5.10 -0.90
CA PRO A 14 -20.89 -4.19 -1.97
C PRO A 14 -20.34 -4.59 -3.34
N LEU A 15 -19.11 -5.11 -3.42
CA LEU A 15 -18.52 -5.56 -4.69
C LEU A 15 -19.20 -6.82 -5.22
N LEU A 16 -19.53 -7.79 -4.33
CA LEU A 16 -20.29 -8.99 -4.71
C LEU A 16 -21.67 -8.64 -5.25
N GLN A 17 -22.36 -7.68 -4.64
CA GLN A 17 -23.68 -7.19 -5.10
C GLN A 17 -23.62 -6.55 -6.48
N GLN A 18 -22.47 -5.98 -6.88
CA GLN A 18 -22.22 -5.47 -8.22
C GLN A 18 -21.76 -6.55 -9.22
N GLY A 19 -21.72 -7.82 -8.80
CA GLY A 19 -21.37 -8.94 -9.66
C GLY A 19 -19.86 -9.19 -9.80
N PHE A 20 -19.01 -8.55 -9.00
CA PHE A 20 -17.58 -8.82 -9.00
C PHE A 20 -17.28 -10.13 -8.25
N ARG A 21 -16.31 -10.88 -8.74
CA ARG A 21 -15.61 -11.88 -7.94
C ARG A 21 -14.55 -11.18 -7.10
N VAL A 22 -14.64 -11.30 -5.79
CA VAL A 22 -13.68 -10.71 -4.87
C VAL A 22 -12.66 -11.76 -4.45
N VAL A 23 -11.38 -11.41 -4.54
CA VAL A 23 -10.26 -12.18 -4.01
C VAL A 23 -9.57 -11.34 -2.97
N ALA A 24 -9.47 -11.84 -1.77
CA ALA A 24 -8.73 -11.24 -0.68
C ALA A 24 -7.70 -12.26 -0.18
N PHE A 25 -6.54 -11.80 0.25
CA PHE A 25 -5.49 -12.66 0.77
C PHE A 25 -4.79 -12.00 1.96
N ASP A 26 -4.34 -12.82 2.87
CA ASP A 26 -3.45 -12.36 3.93
C ASP A 26 -2.05 -12.24 3.35
N ALA A 27 -1.49 -11.03 3.41
CA ALA A 27 -0.14 -10.79 2.92
C ALA A 27 0.90 -11.60 3.73
N PRO A 28 2.09 -11.87 3.18
CA PRO A 28 3.14 -12.58 3.92
C PRO A 28 3.34 -12.01 5.32
N GLY A 29 3.45 -12.86 6.32
CA GLY A 29 3.61 -12.47 7.73
C GLY A 29 2.35 -11.95 8.42
N HIS A 30 1.18 -12.04 7.77
CA HIS A 30 -0.11 -11.62 8.33
C HIS A 30 -1.12 -12.77 8.29
N GLY A 31 -2.09 -12.69 9.21
CA GLY A 31 -3.20 -13.64 9.26
C GLY A 31 -2.74 -15.10 9.29
N HIS A 32 -3.21 -15.88 8.33
CA HIS A 32 -2.87 -17.30 8.18
C HIS A 32 -1.72 -17.57 7.20
N SER A 33 -1.02 -16.55 6.71
CA SER A 33 0.12 -16.71 5.81
C SER A 33 1.40 -17.15 6.54
N ASP A 34 2.18 -18.04 5.91
CA ASP A 34 3.26 -18.85 6.53
C ASP A 34 4.57 -18.12 6.86
N THR A 35 4.69 -16.81 6.85
CA THR A 35 5.94 -16.12 7.14
C THR A 35 5.91 -15.34 8.45
N GLN A 36 7.04 -15.33 9.19
CA GLN A 36 7.14 -14.59 10.44
C GLN A 36 7.64 -13.15 10.29
N ALA A 37 8.31 -12.85 9.21
CA ALA A 37 8.84 -11.53 8.93
C ALA A 37 8.60 -11.15 7.48
N THR A 38 8.14 -9.93 7.26
CA THR A 38 7.71 -9.44 5.95
C THR A 38 8.06 -7.97 5.78
N ASP A 39 7.96 -7.49 4.57
CA ASP A 39 8.13 -6.09 4.20
C ASP A 39 7.23 -5.72 3.01
N VAL A 40 7.23 -4.45 2.62
CA VAL A 40 6.40 -3.93 1.54
C VAL A 40 6.75 -4.53 0.17
N VAL A 41 8.00 -4.94 -0.03
CA VAL A 41 8.44 -5.61 -1.27
C VAL A 41 7.90 -7.02 -1.34
N ASP A 42 7.88 -7.74 -0.20
CA ASP A 42 7.24 -9.06 -0.11
C ASP A 42 5.74 -8.96 -0.39
N PHE A 43 5.06 -7.91 0.11
CA PHE A 43 3.65 -7.66 -0.21
C PHE A 43 3.44 -7.42 -1.71
N SER A 44 4.28 -6.60 -2.32
CA SER A 44 4.24 -6.30 -3.75
C SER A 44 4.39 -7.58 -4.58
N ARG A 45 5.36 -8.42 -4.25
CA ARG A 45 5.61 -9.72 -4.92
C ARG A 45 4.45 -10.70 -4.74
N ALA A 46 3.92 -10.80 -3.51
CA ALA A 46 2.78 -11.66 -3.22
C ALA A 46 1.53 -11.22 -4.00
N LEU A 47 1.24 -9.92 -4.07
CA LEU A 47 0.13 -9.38 -4.85
C LEU A 47 0.26 -9.73 -6.34
N ALA A 48 1.45 -9.55 -6.93
CA ALA A 48 1.70 -9.94 -8.32
C ALA A 48 1.47 -11.44 -8.54
N HIS A 49 1.94 -12.27 -7.61
CA HIS A 49 1.74 -13.72 -7.66
C HIS A 49 0.26 -14.10 -7.59
N VAL A 50 -0.49 -13.51 -6.66
CA VAL A 50 -1.94 -13.76 -6.52
C VAL A 50 -2.66 -13.38 -7.80
N ILE A 51 -2.41 -12.19 -8.38
CA ILE A 51 -3.05 -11.74 -9.61
C ILE A 51 -2.77 -12.72 -10.75
N ARG A 52 -1.51 -13.15 -10.93
CA ARG A 52 -1.17 -14.14 -11.98
C ARG A 52 -1.81 -15.50 -11.77
N HIS A 53 -2.05 -15.90 -10.51
CA HIS A 53 -2.70 -17.16 -10.18
C HIS A 53 -4.22 -17.12 -10.41
N VAL A 54 -4.88 -16.02 -10.03
CA VAL A 54 -6.35 -15.92 -10.10
C VAL A 54 -6.87 -15.40 -11.44
N GLY A 55 -5.99 -14.86 -12.27
CA GLY A 55 -6.30 -14.22 -13.55
C GLY A 55 -6.35 -12.71 -13.44
N GLU A 56 -6.64 -12.05 -14.57
CA GLU A 56 -6.67 -10.59 -14.68
C GLU A 56 -7.58 -9.95 -13.63
N ALA A 57 -7.05 -8.95 -12.93
CA ALA A 57 -7.79 -8.15 -11.97
C ALA A 57 -8.44 -6.95 -12.69
N TYR A 58 -9.77 -6.83 -12.61
CA TYR A 58 -10.47 -5.62 -13.05
C TYR A 58 -10.11 -4.42 -12.18
N GLY A 59 -9.98 -4.64 -10.86
CA GLY A 59 -9.61 -3.59 -9.93
C GLY A 59 -8.88 -4.12 -8.72
N ILE A 60 -8.15 -3.22 -8.05
CA ILE A 60 -7.43 -3.48 -6.81
C ILE A 60 -7.91 -2.46 -5.77
N VAL A 61 -8.25 -2.93 -4.57
CA VAL A 61 -8.53 -2.07 -3.41
C VAL A 61 -7.48 -2.35 -2.37
N ALA A 62 -6.76 -1.31 -1.95
CA ALA A 62 -5.63 -1.46 -1.03
C ALA A 62 -5.65 -0.37 0.05
N HIS A 63 -5.26 -0.72 1.28
CA HIS A 63 -5.22 0.15 2.44
C HIS A 63 -3.79 0.29 2.98
N SER A 64 -3.41 1.50 3.39
CA SER A 64 -2.19 1.78 4.13
C SER A 64 -0.92 1.27 3.40
N CYS A 65 -0.14 0.39 4.02
CA CYS A 65 1.03 -0.27 3.44
C CYS A 65 0.70 -1.06 2.16
N GLY A 66 -0.53 -1.64 2.09
CA GLY A 66 -1.02 -2.29 0.88
C GLY A 66 -1.10 -1.34 -0.31
N GLY A 67 -1.35 -0.06 -0.09
CA GLY A 67 -1.33 0.97 -1.13
C GLY A 67 0.08 1.15 -1.72
N ALA A 68 1.11 1.29 -0.88
CA ALA A 68 2.50 1.36 -1.33
C ALA A 68 2.95 0.06 -2.04
N ALA A 69 2.57 -1.10 -1.51
CA ALA A 69 2.85 -2.39 -2.16
C ALA A 69 2.18 -2.50 -3.53
N THR A 70 0.95 -1.97 -3.68
CA THR A 70 0.21 -1.97 -4.96
C THR A 70 0.89 -1.08 -5.99
N THR A 71 1.26 0.15 -5.64
CA THR A 71 1.95 1.06 -6.58
C THR A 71 3.32 0.52 -6.99
N LEU A 72 4.11 -0.01 -6.04
CA LEU A 72 5.37 -0.68 -6.31
C LEU A 72 5.19 -1.91 -7.21
N MET A 73 4.15 -2.71 -6.97
CA MET A 73 3.83 -3.87 -7.79
C MET A 73 3.54 -3.46 -9.23
N LEU A 74 2.70 -2.45 -9.45
CA LEU A 74 2.31 -1.99 -10.78
C LEU A 74 3.49 -1.37 -11.54
N GLU A 75 4.37 -0.64 -10.86
CA GLU A 75 5.59 -0.09 -11.45
C GLU A 75 6.53 -1.19 -11.96
N ASN A 76 6.71 -2.25 -11.16
CA ASN A 76 7.64 -3.33 -11.46
C ASN A 76 7.06 -4.47 -12.32
N ASN A 77 5.75 -4.45 -12.60
CA ASN A 77 5.08 -5.50 -13.39
C ASN A 77 4.17 -4.87 -14.45
N PRO A 78 4.74 -4.37 -15.55
CA PRO A 78 4.00 -3.69 -16.61
C PRO A 78 3.02 -4.60 -17.38
N ASP A 79 3.11 -5.91 -17.18
CA ASP A 79 2.18 -6.92 -17.67
C ASP A 79 0.86 -6.97 -16.86
N ILE A 80 0.86 -6.46 -15.63
CA ILE A 80 -0.33 -6.39 -14.77
C ILE A 80 -1.02 -5.03 -14.96
N THR A 81 -2.16 -5.03 -15.62
CA THR A 81 -2.86 -3.82 -16.06
C THR A 81 -4.32 -3.79 -15.58
N PRO A 82 -4.57 -3.61 -14.27
CA PRO A 82 -5.94 -3.45 -13.79
C PRO A 82 -6.57 -2.19 -14.39
N THR A 83 -7.88 -2.20 -14.56
CA THR A 83 -8.61 -1.02 -15.04
C THR A 83 -8.69 0.07 -13.97
N ASN A 84 -8.87 -0.33 -12.71
CA ASN A 84 -9.07 0.57 -11.59
C ASN A 84 -8.20 0.21 -10.39
N VAL A 85 -7.76 1.22 -9.66
CA VAL A 85 -7.06 1.04 -8.38
C VAL A 85 -7.62 2.01 -7.35
N VAL A 86 -8.04 1.50 -6.20
CA VAL A 86 -8.51 2.30 -5.07
C VAL A 86 -7.49 2.18 -3.94
N LEU A 87 -6.95 3.32 -3.51
CA LEU A 87 -6.04 3.40 -2.39
C LEU A 87 -6.70 4.14 -1.23
N VAL A 88 -6.79 3.52 -0.08
CA VAL A 88 -7.35 4.11 1.13
C VAL A 88 -6.24 4.35 2.14
N ALA A 89 -6.09 5.59 2.58
CA ALA A 89 -5.05 6.02 3.52
C ALA A 89 -3.65 5.46 3.17
N PRO A 90 -3.18 5.57 1.91
CA PRO A 90 -1.98 4.89 1.45
C PRO A 90 -0.72 5.43 2.12
N MET A 91 0.22 4.54 2.47
CA MET A 91 1.56 4.90 2.93
C MET A 91 2.32 5.60 1.78
N PRO A 92 2.90 6.80 2.02
CA PRO A 92 3.50 7.59 0.94
C PRO A 92 4.85 7.04 0.47
N SER A 93 5.73 6.72 1.42
CA SER A 93 7.06 6.16 1.13
C SER A 93 7.61 5.40 2.33
N LEU A 94 8.50 4.45 2.06
CA LEU A 94 9.17 3.70 3.12
C LEU A 94 10.14 4.60 3.88
N GLN A 95 10.84 5.51 3.20
CA GLN A 95 11.72 6.47 3.84
C GLN A 95 10.98 7.27 4.93
N LYS A 96 9.84 7.87 4.61
CA LYS A 96 9.06 8.63 5.57
C LYS A 96 8.60 7.77 6.75
N HIS A 97 8.21 6.54 6.46
CA HIS A 97 7.77 5.61 7.50
C HIS A 97 8.90 5.26 8.49
N VAL A 98 10.11 4.98 8.01
CA VAL A 98 11.24 4.66 8.89
C VAL A 98 11.80 5.90 9.61
N GLU A 99 11.69 7.10 9.02
CA GLU A 99 12.02 8.36 9.70
C GLU A 99 11.12 8.59 10.92
N VAL A 100 9.80 8.41 10.76
CA VAL A 100 8.84 8.47 11.88
C VAL A 100 9.17 7.41 12.94
N PHE A 101 9.50 6.20 12.52
CA PHE A 101 9.93 5.15 13.45
C PHE A 101 11.19 5.55 14.23
N GLN A 102 12.20 6.15 13.57
CA GLN A 102 13.41 6.66 14.22
C GLN A 102 13.06 7.67 15.33
N GLU A 103 12.17 8.61 15.03
CA GLU A 103 11.75 9.64 15.98
C GLU A 103 11.02 9.05 17.18
N LEU A 104 10.02 8.19 16.93
CA LEU A 104 9.23 7.54 17.98
C LEU A 104 10.05 6.64 18.88
N ALA A 105 11.02 5.91 18.31
CA ALA A 105 11.90 5.01 19.04
C ALA A 105 13.14 5.74 19.62
N ALA A 106 13.28 7.05 19.37
CA ALA A 106 14.42 7.87 19.78
C ALA A 106 15.77 7.22 19.42
N LEU A 107 15.87 6.63 18.21
CA LEU A 107 17.06 5.91 17.79
C LEU A 107 18.23 6.87 17.49
N PRO A 108 19.42 6.66 18.09
CA PRO A 108 20.61 7.40 17.71
C PRO A 108 20.93 7.25 16.23
N GLY A 109 21.46 8.30 15.58
CA GLY A 109 21.70 8.31 14.14
C GLY A 109 22.56 7.15 13.62
N HIS A 110 23.59 6.73 14.39
CA HIS A 110 24.44 5.59 14.02
C HIS A 110 23.73 4.23 14.10
N VAL A 111 22.76 4.10 15.02
CA VAL A 111 21.90 2.89 15.11
C VAL A 111 20.92 2.87 13.98
N PHE A 112 20.30 4.02 13.69
CA PHE A 112 19.38 4.16 12.58
C PHE A 112 20.05 3.88 11.22
N ALA A 113 21.25 4.40 10.98
CA ALA A 113 22.00 4.10 9.76
C ALA A 113 22.20 2.59 9.55
N ARG A 114 22.62 1.86 10.61
CA ARG A 114 22.75 0.40 10.55
C ARG A 114 21.43 -0.32 10.34
N PHE A 115 20.34 0.19 10.91
CA PHE A 115 19.01 -0.33 10.68
C PHE A 115 18.63 -0.19 9.20
N ILE A 116 18.84 0.98 8.60
CA ILE A 116 18.58 1.21 7.16
C ILE A 116 19.43 0.27 6.29
N GLU A 117 20.72 0.15 6.54
CA GLU A 117 21.59 -0.79 5.80
C GLU A 117 21.10 -2.24 5.89
N GLY A 118 20.61 -2.65 7.06
CA GLY A 118 20.02 -3.97 7.26
C GLY A 118 18.71 -4.15 6.50
N LEU A 119 17.86 -3.13 6.52
CA LEU A 119 16.58 -3.11 5.84
C LEU A 119 16.78 -3.16 4.31
N GLU A 120 17.62 -2.31 3.73
CA GLU A 120 17.89 -2.29 2.29
C GLU A 120 18.51 -3.61 1.79
N ARG A 121 19.40 -4.22 2.58
CA ARG A 121 19.90 -5.58 2.26
C ARG A 121 18.78 -6.63 2.22
N ARG A 122 17.80 -6.52 3.12
CA ARG A 122 16.64 -7.43 3.15
C ARG A 122 15.71 -7.18 1.97
N LEU A 123 15.41 -5.92 1.68
CA LEU A 123 14.54 -5.52 0.56
C LEU A 123 15.17 -5.88 -0.81
N GLY A 124 16.51 -5.85 -0.89
CA GLY A 124 17.25 -5.95 -2.15
C GLY A 124 17.17 -4.69 -3.00
N MET A 125 16.77 -3.55 -2.39
CA MET A 125 16.64 -2.25 -3.05
C MET A 125 16.76 -1.13 -2.01
N SER A 126 16.92 0.12 -2.45
CA SER A 126 16.93 1.26 -1.53
C SER A 126 15.53 1.56 -0.99
N ILE A 127 15.46 2.03 0.26
CA ILE A 127 14.20 2.52 0.85
C ILE A 127 13.61 3.70 0.06
N LEU A 128 14.45 4.44 -0.68
CA LEU A 128 14.04 5.55 -1.54
C LEU A 128 13.25 5.10 -2.78
N GLU A 129 13.45 3.86 -3.21
CA GLU A 129 12.74 3.28 -4.36
C GLU A 129 11.30 2.86 -4.01
N VAL A 130 10.96 2.78 -2.73
CA VAL A 130 9.60 2.51 -2.28
C VAL A 130 8.90 3.83 -2.00
N ASP A 131 8.45 4.49 -3.06
CA ASP A 131 7.73 5.75 -3.02
C ASP A 131 6.46 5.69 -3.88
N ALA A 132 5.30 5.73 -3.22
CA ALA A 132 4.01 5.56 -3.88
C ALA A 132 3.66 6.72 -4.82
N ALA A 133 4.14 7.94 -4.54
CA ALA A 133 3.89 9.09 -5.39
C ALA A 133 4.76 9.04 -6.67
N SER A 134 6.00 8.56 -6.55
CA SER A 134 6.88 8.31 -7.70
C SER A 134 6.32 7.19 -8.57
N ALA A 135 5.99 6.05 -7.97
CA ALA A 135 5.42 4.90 -8.68
C ALA A 135 4.09 5.24 -9.39
N ALA A 136 3.26 6.09 -8.78
CA ALA A 136 1.97 6.51 -9.34
C ALA A 136 2.10 7.20 -10.70
N GLN A 137 3.23 7.84 -11.01
CA GLN A 137 3.48 8.46 -12.32
C GLN A 137 3.47 7.44 -13.47
N HIS A 138 3.77 6.19 -13.19
CA HIS A 138 3.86 5.11 -14.17
C HIS A 138 2.59 4.23 -14.22
N VAL A 139 1.64 4.43 -13.29
CA VAL A 139 0.41 3.63 -13.24
C VAL A 139 -0.59 4.11 -14.29
N LYS A 140 -1.03 3.19 -15.15
CA LYS A 140 -1.97 3.45 -16.24
C LYS A 140 -3.44 3.27 -15.84
N ALA A 141 -3.71 2.59 -14.73
CA ALA A 141 -5.05 2.37 -14.21
C ALA A 141 -5.70 3.69 -13.79
N LYS A 142 -7.03 3.74 -13.77
CA LYS A 142 -7.75 4.84 -13.11
C LYS A 142 -7.56 4.71 -11.60
N GLY A 143 -7.10 5.80 -10.97
CA GLY A 143 -6.85 5.88 -9.54
C GLY A 143 -8.00 6.54 -8.78
N LEU A 144 -8.38 5.97 -7.65
CA LEU A 144 -9.18 6.65 -6.64
C LEU A 144 -8.41 6.60 -5.33
N ILE A 145 -8.02 7.75 -4.82
CA ILE A 145 -7.32 7.86 -3.55
C ILE A 145 -8.29 8.46 -2.53
N ILE A 146 -8.50 7.77 -1.42
CA ILE A 146 -9.37 8.20 -0.32
C ILE A 146 -8.51 8.39 0.91
N HIS A 147 -8.61 9.55 1.57
CA HIS A 147 -7.82 9.82 2.77
C HIS A 147 -8.59 10.70 3.75
N ASP A 148 -8.60 10.30 5.01
CA ASP A 148 -9.28 11.02 6.07
C ASP A 148 -8.41 12.16 6.63
N LEU A 149 -9.04 13.30 6.93
CA LEU A 149 -8.35 14.46 7.53
C LEU A 149 -7.86 14.18 8.96
N ASP A 150 -8.57 13.29 9.67
CA ASP A 150 -8.29 12.93 11.05
C ASP A 150 -7.41 11.68 11.18
N ASP A 151 -6.75 11.26 10.07
CA ASP A 151 -5.77 10.18 10.09
C ASP A 151 -4.53 10.60 10.89
N SER A 152 -4.37 10.00 12.06
CA SER A 152 -3.27 10.28 12.99
C SER A 152 -2.00 9.46 12.71
N LEU A 153 -2.07 8.47 11.82
CA LEU A 153 -0.93 7.59 11.49
C LEU A 153 -0.23 8.01 10.21
N ILE A 154 -1.01 8.35 9.18
CA ILE A 154 -0.49 8.79 7.89
C ILE A 154 -1.15 10.14 7.57
N PRO A 155 -0.38 11.21 7.39
CA PRO A 155 -0.95 12.53 7.16
C PRO A 155 -1.74 12.54 5.84
N HIS A 156 -2.93 13.18 5.86
CA HIS A 156 -3.82 13.36 4.70
C HIS A 156 -3.08 13.85 3.43
N SER A 157 -2.06 14.70 3.60
CA SER A 157 -1.23 15.17 2.49
C SER A 157 -0.54 14.04 1.71
N ALA A 158 -0.32 12.88 2.31
CA ALA A 158 0.27 11.73 1.63
C ALA A 158 -0.61 11.26 0.46
N GLY A 159 -1.92 11.06 0.72
CA GLY A 159 -2.89 10.71 -0.33
C GLY A 159 -3.00 11.79 -1.42
N TYR A 160 -3.00 13.06 -1.02
CA TYR A 160 -3.02 14.17 -1.96
C TYR A 160 -1.81 14.16 -2.92
N TRP A 161 -0.61 13.94 -2.41
CA TRP A 161 0.60 13.89 -3.24
C TRP A 161 0.63 12.69 -4.17
N ILE A 162 0.14 11.54 -3.74
CA ILE A 162 -0.01 10.36 -4.61
C ILE A 162 -0.98 10.68 -5.75
N ALA A 163 -2.17 11.21 -5.44
CA ALA A 163 -3.15 11.58 -6.45
C ALA A 163 -2.62 12.63 -7.43
N LYS A 164 -1.89 13.64 -6.94
CA LYS A 164 -1.32 14.70 -7.78
C LYS A 164 -0.31 14.17 -8.80
N ASN A 165 0.38 13.09 -8.49
CA ASN A 165 1.37 12.45 -9.38
C ASN A 165 0.77 11.35 -10.26
N TRP A 166 -0.49 10.97 -10.07
CA TRP A 166 -1.16 9.94 -10.84
C TRP A 166 -2.05 10.57 -11.92
N GLN A 167 -1.70 10.36 -13.19
CA GLN A 167 -2.28 11.07 -14.33
C GLN A 167 -3.81 10.96 -14.42
N ASP A 168 -4.37 9.76 -14.24
CA ASP A 168 -5.82 9.51 -14.30
C ASP A 168 -6.33 9.12 -12.92
N SER A 169 -6.36 10.07 -12.00
CA SER A 169 -6.83 9.82 -10.65
C SER A 169 -7.80 10.87 -10.11
N SER A 170 -8.54 10.46 -9.08
CA SER A 170 -9.40 11.31 -8.27
C SER A 170 -8.99 11.20 -6.81
N PHE A 171 -9.12 12.29 -6.07
CA PHE A 171 -8.83 12.36 -4.65
C PHE A 171 -10.09 12.69 -3.86
N VAL A 172 -10.42 11.86 -2.87
CA VAL A 172 -11.57 12.04 -1.97
C VAL A 172 -11.06 12.22 -0.55
N THR A 173 -11.48 13.30 0.08
CA THR A 173 -11.23 13.60 1.47
C THR A 173 -12.44 13.20 2.31
N THR A 174 -12.21 12.46 3.39
CA THR A 174 -13.20 12.15 4.42
C THR A 174 -12.83 12.81 5.74
N THR A 175 -13.72 12.75 6.71
CA THR A 175 -13.52 13.29 8.07
C THR A 175 -14.13 12.36 9.10
N GLY A 176 -13.50 12.23 10.26
CA GLY A 176 -14.00 11.45 11.39
C GLY A 176 -13.81 9.95 11.32
N LEU A 177 -13.17 9.43 10.25
CA LEU A 177 -12.90 7.99 10.11
C LEU A 177 -11.51 7.62 10.68
N GLY A 178 -10.55 8.52 10.59
CA GLY A 178 -9.17 8.25 10.95
C GLY A 178 -8.53 7.23 10.00
N HIS A 179 -7.57 6.44 10.52
CA HIS A 179 -6.81 5.49 9.68
C HIS A 179 -7.51 4.14 9.46
N LEU A 180 -8.34 3.69 10.42
CA LEU A 180 -8.81 2.30 10.49
C LEU A 180 -10.30 2.11 10.25
N ASN A 181 -11.12 3.16 10.37
CA ASN A 181 -12.59 3.05 10.24
C ASN A 181 -13.06 3.33 8.79
N ILE A 182 -12.50 2.61 7.87
CA ILE A 182 -12.74 2.72 6.43
C ILE A 182 -13.77 1.71 5.93
#